data_4fdfbccbae6f7ad245a08ff7a0c237d8
#
_entry.id   4fdfbccbae6f7ad245a08ff7a0c237d8
#
_cell.length_a   1.000
_cell.length_b   1.000
_cell.length_c   1.000
_cell.angle_alpha   90.00
_cell.angle_beta   90.00
_cell.angle_gamma   90.00
#
_symmetry.space_group_name_H-M   'P 1'
#
loop_
_entity.id
_entity.type
_entity.pdbx_description
1 polymer ?
#
loop_
_entity_poly.entity_id
_entity_poly.type
_entity_poly.pdbx_seq_one_letter_code
_entity_poly.pdbx_strand_id
1 'polypeptide(L)'
;MFPLRDLVYLRGLVRKPLSNRKHIAYYISAHGYGHGVRSSDIIRALVRLNPDVRFTLITMLPESFLRNRLPAGDWTFRAASFDVGMVQVDSIRVDVPATLAALTALYAQRTALVKQEVEFLRREKVDLVVADIPAIPL
;
A
#
# COMPACT_ATOMS: atom_id res chain seq x y z
N MET A 1 0.18 -42.35 14.60
CA MET A 1 1.11 -42.06 15.70
C MET A 1 2.40 -41.53 15.07
N PHE A 2 2.54 -40.20 14.96
CA PHE A 2 3.73 -39.60 14.39
C PHE A 2 4.83 -39.51 15.44
N PRO A 3 6.08 -39.82 15.11
CA PRO A 3 7.16 -39.83 16.08
C PRO A 3 7.52 -38.43 16.54
N LEU A 4 7.72 -38.27 17.85
CA LEU A 4 8.09 -37.06 18.58
C LEU A 4 9.39 -36.30 18.10
N ARG A 5 10.02 -36.80 17.04
CA ARG A 5 11.25 -36.19 16.48
C ARG A 5 11.01 -34.95 15.64
N ASP A 6 9.77 -34.74 15.15
CA ASP A 6 9.47 -33.55 14.29
C ASP A 6 9.14 -32.29 15.08
N LEU A 7 8.95 -32.39 16.40
CA LEU A 7 8.74 -31.21 17.26
C LEU A 7 10.01 -30.40 17.53
N VAL A 8 11.19 -30.95 17.26
CA VAL A 8 12.46 -30.24 17.49
C VAL A 8 12.74 -29.22 16.40
N TYR A 9 12.18 -29.40 15.19
CA TYR A 9 12.35 -28.44 14.08
C TYR A 9 11.57 -27.14 14.25
N LEU A 10 10.54 -27.11 15.08
CA LEU A 10 9.74 -25.92 15.34
C LEU A 10 10.35 -24.99 16.42
N ARG A 11 11.35 -25.46 17.17
CA ARG A 11 12.05 -24.63 18.16
C ARG A 11 13.13 -23.73 17.58
N GLY A 12 13.47 -23.85 16.29
CA GLY A 12 14.49 -23.06 15.59
C GLY A 12 13.95 -21.80 14.91
N LEU A 13 12.64 -21.55 14.95
CA LEU A 13 12.07 -20.26 14.55
C LEU A 13 12.30 -19.22 15.67
N VAL A 14 13.57 -18.92 15.92
CA VAL A 14 13.97 -17.73 16.65
C VAL A 14 13.28 -16.57 15.95
N ARG A 15 12.35 -15.89 16.64
CA ARG A 15 11.79 -14.62 16.18
C ARG A 15 12.97 -13.73 15.79
N LYS A 16 13.12 -13.44 14.50
CA LYS A 16 14.12 -12.48 14.04
C LYS A 16 13.95 -11.21 14.87
N PRO A 17 15.05 -10.62 15.35
CA PRO A 17 14.97 -9.39 16.12
C PRO A 17 14.19 -8.33 15.34
N LEU A 18 13.44 -7.48 16.03
CA LEU A 18 12.58 -6.41 15.50
C LEU A 18 13.25 -5.53 14.43
N SER A 19 14.60 -5.48 14.41
CA SER A 19 15.40 -4.75 13.42
C SER A 19 15.33 -5.33 11.98
N ASN A 20 14.72 -6.49 11.78
CA ASN A 20 14.67 -7.16 10.48
C ASN A 20 13.24 -7.34 9.95
N ARG A 21 12.26 -6.62 10.50
CA ARG A 21 10.90 -6.57 9.99
C ARG A 21 10.89 -5.87 8.63
N LYS A 22 10.33 -6.55 7.62
CA LYS A 22 10.19 -5.96 6.29
C LYS A 22 9.15 -4.86 6.29
N HIS A 23 9.50 -3.72 5.69
CA HIS A 23 8.63 -2.57 5.56
C HIS A 23 8.14 -2.42 4.12
N ILE A 24 6.84 -2.49 3.93
CA ILE A 24 6.19 -2.34 2.63
C ILE A 24 5.45 -1.00 2.58
N ALA A 25 5.81 -0.15 1.61
CA ALA A 25 5.01 1.00 1.23
C ALA A 25 3.98 0.54 0.17
N TYR A 26 2.69 0.61 0.51
CA TYR A 26 1.61 0.17 -0.36
C TYR A 26 0.78 1.36 -0.82
N TYR A 27 0.85 1.66 -2.11
CA TYR A 27 0.14 2.78 -2.74
C TYR A 27 -1.19 2.28 -3.32
N ILE A 28 -2.29 2.85 -2.84
CA ILE A 28 -3.64 2.42 -3.19
C ILE A 28 -4.37 3.59 -3.87
N SER A 29 -4.87 3.36 -5.08
CA SER A 29 -5.73 4.32 -5.77
C SER A 29 -6.99 4.61 -4.94
N ALA A 30 -7.38 5.88 -4.89
CA ALA A 30 -8.59 6.33 -4.22
C ALA A 30 -9.77 6.54 -5.17
N HIS A 31 -9.63 6.11 -6.44
CA HIS A 31 -10.68 6.21 -7.44
C HIS A 31 -11.72 5.09 -7.24
N GLY A 32 -12.58 5.27 -6.25
CA GLY A 32 -13.57 4.30 -5.81
C GLY A 32 -13.04 3.30 -4.78
N TYR A 33 -13.95 2.76 -4.00
CA TYR A 33 -13.62 1.85 -2.90
C TYR A 33 -13.15 0.46 -3.35
N GLY A 34 -13.37 0.08 -4.62
CA GLY A 34 -12.98 -1.23 -5.15
C GLY A 34 -11.47 -1.52 -5.01
N HIS A 35 -10.63 -0.51 -5.26
CA HIS A 35 -9.18 -0.61 -5.08
C HIS A 35 -8.82 -0.84 -3.61
N GLY A 36 -9.45 -0.09 -2.71
CA GLY A 36 -9.27 -0.24 -1.27
C GLY A 36 -9.71 -1.61 -0.75
N VAL A 37 -10.82 -2.15 -1.25
CA VAL A 37 -11.30 -3.50 -0.90
C VAL A 37 -10.27 -4.54 -1.29
N ARG A 38 -9.88 -4.58 -2.58
CA ARG A 38 -8.91 -5.55 -3.10
C ARG A 38 -7.56 -5.45 -2.39
N SER A 39 -7.03 -4.23 -2.24
CA SER A 39 -5.75 -4.02 -1.56
C SER A 39 -5.80 -4.45 -0.09
N SER A 40 -6.90 -4.18 0.61
CA SER A 40 -7.09 -4.64 1.98
C SER A 40 -7.08 -6.17 2.08
N ASP A 41 -7.70 -6.88 1.13
CA ASP A 41 -7.71 -8.34 1.14
C ASP A 41 -6.32 -8.92 0.86
N ILE A 42 -5.54 -8.30 -0.04
CA ILE A 42 -4.14 -8.67 -0.30
C ILE A 42 -3.29 -8.43 0.95
N ILE A 43 -3.40 -7.27 1.60
CA ILE A 43 -2.66 -6.94 2.82
C ILE A 43 -2.97 -7.94 3.93
N ARG A 44 -4.25 -8.29 4.12
CA ARG A 44 -4.67 -9.31 5.10
C ARG A 44 -4.03 -10.68 4.82
N ALA A 45 -3.97 -11.07 3.55
CA ALA A 45 -3.31 -12.32 3.15
C ALA A 45 -1.80 -12.28 3.44
N LEU A 46 -1.13 -11.17 3.11
CA LEU A 46 0.30 -10.98 3.37
C LEU A 46 0.63 -11.00 4.87
N VAL A 47 -0.18 -10.35 5.70
CA VAL A 47 -0.01 -10.38 7.17
C VAL A 47 -0.18 -11.79 7.73
N ARG A 48 -1.12 -12.58 7.20
CA ARG A 48 -1.28 -13.99 7.61
C ARG A 48 -0.07 -14.85 7.25
N LEU A 49 0.51 -14.62 6.07
CA LEU A 49 1.68 -15.36 5.59
C LEU A 49 2.98 -14.92 6.27
N ASN A 50 3.07 -13.65 6.63
CA ASN A 50 4.24 -13.08 7.29
C ASN A 50 3.81 -12.03 8.34
N PRO A 51 3.57 -12.45 9.59
CA PRO A 51 3.15 -11.54 10.66
C PRO A 51 4.19 -10.47 11.03
N ASP A 52 5.44 -10.65 10.63
CA ASP A 52 6.54 -9.71 10.92
C ASP A 52 6.67 -8.59 9.87
N VAL A 53 5.74 -8.50 8.93
CA VAL A 53 5.71 -7.39 7.96
C VAL A 53 4.99 -6.18 8.57
N ARG A 54 5.51 -4.98 8.28
CA ARG A 54 4.81 -3.73 8.55
C ARG A 54 4.46 -3.01 7.25
N PHE A 55 3.42 -2.20 7.27
CA PHE A 55 2.97 -1.45 6.12
C PHE A 55 2.90 0.05 6.39
N THR A 56 3.25 0.86 5.39
CA THR A 56 2.73 2.21 5.26
C THR A 56 1.72 2.21 4.11
N LEU A 57 0.48 2.54 4.41
CA LEU A 57 -0.62 2.60 3.45
C LEU A 57 -0.76 4.02 2.95
N ILE A 58 -0.54 4.23 1.66
CA ILE A 58 -0.50 5.55 1.03
C ILE A 58 -1.71 5.66 0.08
N THR A 59 -2.67 6.49 0.45
CA THR A 59 -3.92 6.66 -0.30
C THR A 59 -4.69 7.89 0.18
N MET A 60 -5.63 8.35 -0.65
CA MET A 60 -6.65 9.34 -0.26
C MET A 60 -7.98 8.70 0.18
N LEU A 61 -8.07 7.38 0.22
CA LEU A 61 -9.22 6.71 0.86
C LEU A 61 -9.31 7.11 2.34
N PRO A 62 -10.51 7.22 2.91
CA PRO A 62 -10.64 7.53 4.34
C PRO A 62 -9.91 6.51 5.21
N GLU A 63 -9.12 6.97 6.17
CA GLU A 63 -8.42 6.08 7.10
C GLU A 63 -9.38 5.15 7.84
N SER A 64 -10.58 5.65 8.18
CA SER A 64 -11.64 4.85 8.82
C SER A 64 -12.06 3.64 7.98
N PHE A 65 -12.07 3.78 6.65
CA PHE A 65 -12.35 2.66 5.76
C PHE A 65 -11.29 1.56 5.91
N LEU A 66 -10.02 1.92 5.94
CA LEU A 66 -8.92 0.96 6.12
C LEU A 66 -8.96 0.33 7.51
N ARG A 67 -9.24 1.11 8.57
CA ARG A 67 -9.37 0.61 9.94
C ARG A 67 -10.48 -0.41 10.10
N ASN A 68 -11.58 -0.26 9.37
CA ASN A 68 -12.69 -1.21 9.41
C ASN A 68 -12.39 -2.52 8.66
N ARG A 69 -11.43 -2.52 7.74
CA ARG A 69 -11.11 -3.68 6.89
C ARG A 69 -9.85 -4.43 7.29
N LEU A 70 -8.89 -3.72 7.88
CA LEU A 70 -7.61 -4.29 8.28
C LEU A 70 -7.63 -4.61 9.77
N PRO A 71 -7.02 -5.73 10.17
CA PRO A 71 -6.85 -6.03 11.60
C PRO A 71 -5.97 -4.97 12.26
N ALA A 72 -6.13 -4.81 13.56
CA ALA A 72 -5.16 -4.08 14.36
C ALA A 72 -3.79 -4.74 14.16
N GLY A 73 -2.80 -3.97 13.77
CA GLY A 73 -1.50 -4.49 13.39
C GLY A 73 -0.50 -3.37 13.12
N ASP A 74 0.66 -3.76 12.61
CA ASP A 74 1.76 -2.83 12.38
C ASP A 74 1.62 -2.16 11.00
N TRP A 75 0.69 -1.23 10.90
CA TRP A 75 0.54 -0.38 9.74
C TRP A 75 0.29 1.09 10.12
N THR A 76 0.78 1.97 9.28
CA THR A 76 0.59 3.42 9.37
C THR A 76 -0.14 3.94 8.15
N PHE A 77 -0.83 5.06 8.29
CA PHE A 77 -1.56 5.73 7.23
C PHE A 77 -0.84 7.00 6.80
N ARG A 78 -0.77 7.23 5.49
CA ARG A 78 -0.28 8.48 4.89
C ARG A 78 -1.24 8.93 3.78
N ALA A 79 -1.85 10.09 3.96
CA ALA A 79 -2.70 10.69 2.95
C ALA A 79 -1.84 11.26 1.81
N ALA A 80 -1.90 10.63 0.63
CA ALA A 80 -1.27 11.13 -0.60
C ALA A 80 -1.90 10.47 -1.82
N SER A 81 -1.84 11.14 -2.98
CA SER A 81 -2.32 10.65 -4.26
C SER A 81 -1.23 10.78 -5.31
N PHE A 82 -1.07 9.74 -6.12
CA PHE A 82 -0.07 9.64 -7.19
C PHE A 82 -0.67 9.17 -8.51
N ASP A 83 -1.98 9.20 -8.61
CA ASP A 83 -2.73 8.86 -9.81
C ASP A 83 -3.93 9.79 -9.98
N VAL A 84 -4.48 9.77 -11.17
CA VAL A 84 -5.70 10.49 -11.53
C VAL A 84 -6.68 9.47 -12.08
N GLY A 85 -7.87 9.41 -11.48
CA GLY A 85 -8.98 8.67 -12.04
C GLY A 85 -9.66 9.43 -13.17
N MET A 86 -10.61 8.78 -13.82
CA MET A 86 -11.46 9.45 -14.77
C MET A 86 -12.37 10.45 -14.05
N VAL A 87 -12.32 11.71 -14.47
CA VAL A 87 -13.28 12.72 -14.00
C VAL A 87 -14.64 12.39 -14.60
N GLN A 88 -15.63 12.20 -13.74
CA GLN A 88 -16.96 11.81 -14.16
C GLN A 88 -17.91 13.01 -14.15
N VAL A 89 -18.70 13.14 -15.22
CA VAL A 89 -19.82 14.08 -15.26
C VAL A 89 -21.00 13.49 -14.46
N ASP A 90 -21.22 12.18 -14.62
CA ASP A 90 -22.20 11.37 -13.89
C ASP A 90 -21.74 9.91 -13.86
N SER A 91 -22.60 8.99 -13.43
CA SER A 91 -22.26 7.57 -13.24
C SER A 91 -21.89 6.81 -14.52
N ILE A 92 -22.15 7.37 -15.70
CA ILE A 92 -21.92 6.72 -17.01
C ILE A 92 -21.12 7.57 -18.00
N ARG A 93 -20.93 8.87 -17.73
CA ARG A 93 -20.23 9.79 -18.63
C ARG A 93 -18.95 10.30 -18.00
N VAL A 94 -17.89 10.25 -18.79
CA VAL A 94 -16.55 10.74 -18.41
C VAL A 94 -16.30 12.10 -19.06
N ASP A 95 -15.76 13.04 -18.28
CA ASP A 95 -15.21 14.29 -18.78
C ASP A 95 -13.76 14.05 -19.25
N VAL A 96 -13.59 13.74 -20.52
CA VAL A 96 -12.28 13.45 -21.11
C VAL A 96 -11.36 14.69 -21.02
N PRO A 97 -11.79 15.90 -21.42
CA PRO A 97 -10.96 17.11 -21.28
C PRO A 97 -10.49 17.35 -19.85
N ALA A 98 -11.38 17.27 -18.87
CA ALA A 98 -11.02 17.45 -17.46
C ALA A 98 -10.08 16.35 -16.96
N THR A 99 -10.27 15.10 -17.39
CA THR A 99 -9.38 13.98 -17.07
C THR A 99 -7.97 14.23 -17.62
N LEU A 100 -7.85 14.65 -18.88
CA LEU A 100 -6.56 14.96 -19.50
C LEU A 100 -5.87 16.15 -18.84
N ALA A 101 -6.63 17.19 -18.48
CA ALA A 101 -6.07 18.34 -17.75
C ALA A 101 -5.51 17.93 -16.38
N ALA A 102 -6.23 17.13 -15.62
CA ALA A 102 -5.79 16.61 -14.33
C ALA A 102 -4.54 15.72 -14.47
N LEU A 103 -4.51 14.84 -15.47
CA LEU A 103 -3.36 13.98 -15.77
C LEU A 103 -2.13 14.81 -16.15
N THR A 104 -2.30 15.83 -17.02
CA THR A 104 -1.22 16.73 -17.41
C THR A 104 -0.66 17.49 -16.20
N ALA A 105 -1.52 17.98 -15.31
CA ALA A 105 -1.10 18.66 -14.09
C ALA A 105 -0.30 17.72 -13.14
N LEU A 106 -0.72 16.48 -13.00
CA LEU A 106 0.02 15.48 -12.21
C LEU A 106 1.41 15.22 -12.83
N TYR A 107 1.49 14.99 -14.13
CA TYR A 107 2.75 14.71 -14.80
C TYR A 107 3.71 15.90 -14.82
N ALA A 108 3.20 17.13 -14.85
CA ALA A 108 4.02 18.34 -14.70
C ALA A 108 4.77 18.39 -13.37
N GLN A 109 4.22 17.77 -12.33
CA GLN A 109 4.83 17.68 -10.99
C GLN A 109 5.65 16.39 -10.77
N ARG A 110 5.70 15.49 -11.75
CA ARG A 110 6.26 14.13 -11.61
C ARG A 110 7.66 14.15 -10.99
N THR A 111 8.57 14.97 -11.50
CA THR A 111 9.96 15.02 -11.00
C THR A 111 10.04 15.40 -9.52
N ALA A 112 9.25 16.39 -9.09
CA ALA A 112 9.19 16.80 -7.69
C ALA A 112 8.57 15.69 -6.82
N LEU A 113 7.50 15.06 -7.28
CA LEU A 113 6.84 13.96 -6.58
C LEU A 113 7.78 12.76 -6.41
N VAL A 114 8.47 12.34 -7.48
CA VAL A 114 9.46 11.24 -7.40
C VAL A 114 10.56 11.57 -6.40
N LYS A 115 11.08 12.80 -6.42
CA LYS A 115 12.13 13.21 -5.46
C LYS A 115 11.62 13.11 -4.02
N GLN A 116 10.44 13.63 -3.73
CA GLN A 116 9.83 13.58 -2.41
C GLN A 116 9.58 12.13 -1.95
N GLU A 117 9.12 11.27 -2.85
CA GLU A 117 8.87 9.86 -2.53
C GLU A 117 10.18 9.10 -2.28
N VAL A 118 11.23 9.33 -3.06
CA VAL A 118 12.55 8.74 -2.81
C VAL A 118 13.07 9.12 -1.41
N GLU A 119 12.92 10.39 -1.04
CA GLU A 119 13.32 10.87 0.29
C GLU A 119 12.49 10.21 1.40
N PHE A 120 11.17 10.10 1.21
CA PHE A 120 10.27 9.41 2.12
C PHE A 120 10.63 7.93 2.27
N LEU A 121 10.75 7.18 1.17
CA LEU A 121 11.05 5.75 1.18
C LEU A 121 12.39 5.45 1.87
N ARG A 122 13.40 6.29 1.64
CA ARG A 122 14.71 6.18 2.30
C ARG A 122 14.64 6.47 3.80
N ARG A 123 13.96 7.55 4.19
CA ARG A 123 13.80 7.93 5.59
C ARG A 123 13.08 6.85 6.39
N GLU A 124 12.01 6.31 5.82
CA GLU A 124 11.20 5.26 6.45
C GLU A 124 11.84 3.86 6.35
N LYS A 125 12.98 3.73 5.64
CA LYS A 125 13.67 2.46 5.41
C LYS A 125 12.74 1.41 4.82
N VAL A 126 12.06 1.78 3.75
CA VAL A 126 11.14 0.89 3.03
C VAL A 126 11.95 -0.17 2.26
N ASP A 127 11.59 -1.44 2.44
CA ASP A 127 12.22 -2.58 1.75
C ASP A 127 11.55 -2.89 0.41
N LEU A 128 10.23 -2.63 0.29
CA LEU A 128 9.46 -2.97 -0.89
C LEU A 128 8.36 -1.92 -1.13
N VAL A 129 8.23 -1.54 -2.39
CA VAL A 129 7.12 -0.71 -2.87
C VAL A 129 6.12 -1.58 -3.61
N VAL A 130 4.85 -1.45 -3.28
CA VAL A 130 3.73 -2.06 -3.99
C VAL A 130 2.77 -0.97 -4.40
N ALA A 131 2.34 -0.97 -5.64
CA ALA A 131 1.33 -0.04 -6.13
C ALA A 131 0.19 -0.80 -6.82
N ASP A 132 -1.04 -0.43 -6.52
CA ASP A 132 -2.23 -0.95 -7.18
C ASP A 132 -2.36 -0.33 -8.60
N ILE A 133 -2.50 1.00 -8.68
CA ILE A 133 -2.53 1.77 -9.92
C ILE A 133 -1.40 2.80 -9.99
N PRO A 134 -1.09 3.53 -8.89
CA PRO A 134 -0.13 4.63 -8.95
C PRO A 134 1.24 4.18 -9.44
N ALA A 135 1.69 4.69 -10.58
CA ALA A 135 2.97 4.34 -11.19
C ALA A 135 4.12 5.30 -10.81
N ILE A 136 3.81 6.51 -10.33
CA ILE A 136 4.83 7.53 -10.01
C ILE A 136 5.81 7.06 -8.91
N PRO A 137 5.37 6.33 -7.86
CA PRO A 137 6.27 5.84 -6.83
C PRO A 137 7.17 4.68 -7.24
N LEU A 138 6.92 4.07 -8.39
CA LEU A 138 7.68 2.94 -8.96
C LEU A 138 8.82 3.44 -9.85
#